data_19a2936b37666dbe641c0f729a2aed8e
#
_entry.id   19a2936b37666dbe641c0f729a2aed8e
#
_cell.length_a   1.000
_cell.length_b   1.000
_cell.length_c   1.000
_cell.angle_alpha   90.00
_cell.angle_beta   90.00
_cell.angle_gamma   90.00
#
_symmetry.space_group_name_H-M   'P 1'
#
loop_
_entity.id
_entity.type
_entity.pdbx_description
1 polymer ?
#
loop_
_entity_poly.entity_id
_entity_poly.type
_entity_poly.pdbx_seq_one_letter_code
_entity_poly.pdbx_strand_id
1 'polypeptide(L)'
;MSRVIVAALAAVLLLAAAPVVGAHAQLVESQIEDYASYQPQTKCSPKAKPGARQLGRWLVRRQGGGFGGISRPCGAGGTSEHKEGRAFDWRLDATTKADRQRAAAFLALVRRTDQAGNTDARARRMGIMYIIWNDHMYAAWDGFEREDYLSSSCKTKKKCSKTARHRDHLHISLSRPGGRGATSWY
;
A
#
# COMPACT_ATOMS: atom_id res chain seq x y z
N MET A 1 48.86 28.56 82.16
CA MET A 1 47.49 28.51 81.69
C MET A 1 47.53 28.66 80.18
N SER A 2 47.61 27.52 79.47
CA SER A 2 47.67 27.52 77.99
C SER A 2 46.27 27.19 77.40
N ARG A 3 45.76 28.10 76.63
CA ARG A 3 44.49 27.86 75.86
C ARG A 3 44.83 27.27 74.54
N VAL A 4 44.33 26.06 74.30
CA VAL A 4 44.37 25.39 73.00
C VAL A 4 43.15 25.83 72.20
N ILE A 5 43.39 26.43 71.05
CA ILE A 5 42.37 26.79 70.10
C ILE A 5 42.21 25.63 69.09
N VAL A 6 41.06 24.98 69.08
CA VAL A 6 40.72 23.93 68.09
C VAL A 6 40.07 24.64 66.94
N ALA A 7 40.71 24.62 65.82
CA ALA A 7 40.11 25.09 64.52
C ALA A 7 39.35 23.95 63.88
N ALA A 8 38.04 24.12 63.70
CA ALA A 8 37.20 23.20 62.97
C ALA A 8 37.24 23.54 61.48
N LEU A 9 37.76 22.61 60.63
CA LEU A 9 37.67 22.69 59.18
C LEU A 9 36.34 22.15 58.77
N ALA A 10 35.47 22.99 58.18
CA ALA A 10 34.22 22.58 57.48
C ALA A 10 34.56 22.24 56.04
N ALA A 11 34.48 20.98 55.71
CA ALA A 11 34.61 20.53 54.34
C ALA A 11 33.24 20.74 53.58
N VAL A 12 33.26 21.63 52.63
CA VAL A 12 32.08 21.84 51.69
C VAL A 12 32.18 20.81 50.60
N LEU A 13 31.29 19.82 50.61
CA LEU A 13 31.10 18.91 49.48
C LEU A 13 30.28 19.63 48.39
N LEU A 14 30.93 20.00 47.30
CA LEU A 14 30.27 20.41 46.08
C LEU A 14 29.76 19.15 45.34
N LEU A 15 28.46 18.86 45.42
CA LEU A 15 27.82 17.90 44.55
C LEU A 15 27.69 18.51 43.13
N ALA A 16 28.51 18.05 42.21
CA ALA A 16 28.36 18.34 40.78
C ALA A 16 27.16 17.55 40.24
N ALA A 17 26.06 18.25 39.95
CA ALA A 17 24.94 17.66 39.23
C ALA A 17 25.34 17.48 37.76
N ALA A 18 25.54 16.25 37.33
CA ALA A 18 25.71 15.93 35.91
C ALA A 18 24.42 16.22 35.14
N PRO A 19 24.48 16.87 33.97
CA PRO A 19 23.29 17.07 33.15
C PRO A 19 22.81 15.71 32.63
N VAL A 20 21.59 15.34 32.98
CA VAL A 20 20.87 14.23 32.35
C VAL A 20 20.57 14.66 30.91
N VAL A 21 21.44 14.29 29.98
CA VAL A 21 21.14 14.38 28.54
C VAL A 21 20.08 13.34 28.27
N GLY A 22 18.83 13.79 28.30
CA GLY A 22 17.66 12.98 27.82
C GLY A 22 17.94 12.62 26.38
N ALA A 23 18.27 11.35 26.13
CA ALA A 23 18.27 10.78 24.80
C ALA A 23 16.82 10.82 24.32
N HIS A 24 16.44 11.87 23.62
CA HIS A 24 15.25 11.85 22.76
C HIS A 24 15.57 10.84 21.67
N ALA A 25 15.13 9.60 21.86
CA ALA A 25 14.99 8.67 20.77
C ALA A 25 13.99 9.33 19.81
N GLN A 26 14.49 10.03 18.81
CA GLN A 26 13.71 10.40 17.65
C GLN A 26 13.25 9.05 17.06
N LEU A 27 11.98 8.74 17.30
CA LEU A 27 11.29 7.72 16.51
C LEU A 27 11.45 8.19 15.08
N VAL A 28 12.35 7.57 14.34
CA VAL A 28 12.40 7.70 12.88
C VAL A 28 11.07 7.14 12.44
N GLU A 29 10.09 8.05 12.30
CA GLU A 29 8.81 7.75 11.72
C GLU A 29 9.11 7.15 10.36
N SER A 30 8.84 5.85 10.19
CA SER A 30 9.12 5.17 8.94
C SER A 30 8.27 5.82 7.87
N GLN A 31 8.89 6.73 7.13
CA GLN A 31 8.25 7.50 6.07
C GLN A 31 7.61 6.49 5.11
N ILE A 32 6.28 6.54 5.01
CA ILE A 32 5.57 5.70 4.05
C ILE A 32 5.56 6.38 2.69
N GLU A 33 5.34 5.62 1.64
CA GLU A 33 5.22 6.15 0.30
C GLU A 33 4.06 7.15 0.19
N ASP A 34 4.22 8.16 -0.65
CA ASP A 34 3.13 9.06 -1.05
C ASP A 34 2.07 8.31 -1.86
N TYR A 35 0.90 8.92 -1.99
CA TYR A 35 -0.11 8.42 -2.91
C TYR A 35 0.44 8.39 -4.34
N ALA A 36 0.34 7.24 -4.98
CA ALA A 36 0.83 7.09 -6.34
C ALA A 36 -0.01 7.94 -7.32
N SER A 37 0.67 8.80 -8.08
CA SER A 37 0.05 9.45 -9.25
C SER A 37 -0.30 8.44 -10.33
N TYR A 38 -1.18 8.80 -11.26
CA TYR A 38 -1.45 7.94 -12.42
C TYR A 38 -0.22 7.78 -13.30
N GLN A 39 0.16 6.55 -13.53
CA GLN A 39 1.33 6.14 -14.32
C GLN A 39 0.86 5.20 -15.44
N PRO A 40 0.34 5.72 -16.56
CA PRO A 40 -0.15 4.88 -17.64
C PRO A 40 0.96 4.01 -18.24
N GLN A 41 0.56 2.97 -18.96
CA GLN A 41 1.49 2.18 -19.77
C GLN A 41 2.24 3.08 -20.76
N THR A 42 3.57 3.00 -20.77
CA THR A 42 4.43 3.73 -21.71
C THR A 42 5.19 2.81 -22.66
N LYS A 43 5.32 1.52 -22.30
CA LYS A 43 6.00 0.50 -23.11
C LYS A 43 5.34 -0.85 -22.93
N CYS A 44 5.68 -1.81 -23.77
CA CYS A 44 5.25 -3.18 -23.57
C CYS A 44 6.42 -4.06 -23.11
N SER A 45 6.31 -4.58 -21.89
CA SER A 45 7.25 -5.52 -21.27
C SER A 45 6.43 -6.42 -20.31
N PRO A 46 5.67 -7.37 -20.84
CA PRO A 46 4.62 -8.07 -20.10
C PRO A 46 5.14 -9.09 -19.07
N LYS A 47 6.45 -9.32 -19.00
CA LYS A 47 7.03 -10.18 -17.97
C LYS A 47 6.63 -9.70 -16.59
N ALA A 48 5.97 -10.59 -15.83
CA ALA A 48 5.47 -10.28 -14.48
C ALA A 48 6.57 -9.71 -13.59
N LYS A 49 6.32 -8.51 -13.05
CA LYS A 49 7.25 -7.83 -12.14
C LYS A 49 7.23 -8.48 -10.75
N PRO A 50 8.35 -8.42 -10.00
CA PRO A 50 8.46 -9.06 -8.68
C PRO A 50 7.36 -8.64 -7.71
N GLY A 51 7.08 -7.34 -7.58
CA GLY A 51 6.07 -6.81 -6.67
C GLY A 51 4.67 -7.31 -7.01
N ALA A 52 4.26 -7.27 -8.29
CA ALA A 52 2.96 -7.79 -8.71
C ALA A 52 2.81 -9.29 -8.41
N ARG A 53 3.87 -10.07 -8.59
CA ARG A 53 3.90 -11.50 -8.29
C ARG A 53 3.79 -11.77 -6.79
N GLN A 54 4.54 -11.02 -5.98
CA GLN A 54 4.51 -11.14 -4.52
C GLN A 54 3.14 -10.75 -3.96
N LEU A 55 2.58 -9.62 -4.41
CA LEU A 55 1.23 -9.17 -4.04
C LEU A 55 0.19 -10.24 -4.37
N GLY A 56 0.15 -10.74 -5.60
CA GLY A 56 -0.83 -11.73 -6.01
C GLY A 56 -0.75 -13.02 -5.19
N ARG A 57 0.46 -13.54 -4.95
CA ARG A 57 0.66 -14.73 -4.11
C ARG A 57 0.25 -14.49 -2.66
N TRP A 58 0.62 -13.35 -2.09
CA TRP A 58 0.24 -12.97 -0.73
C TRP A 58 -1.28 -12.89 -0.58
N LEU A 59 -1.95 -12.21 -1.54
CA LEU A 59 -3.38 -11.99 -1.52
C LEU A 59 -4.16 -13.32 -1.57
N VAL A 60 -3.83 -14.18 -2.51
CA VAL A 60 -4.48 -15.50 -2.66
C VAL A 60 -4.26 -16.38 -1.42
N ARG A 61 -3.04 -16.41 -0.86
CA ARG A 61 -2.77 -17.18 0.35
C ARG A 61 -3.52 -16.64 1.56
N ARG A 62 -3.69 -15.32 1.69
CA ARG A 62 -4.29 -14.70 2.89
C ARG A 62 -5.80 -14.62 2.83
N GLN A 63 -6.37 -14.41 1.67
CA GLN A 63 -7.81 -14.11 1.49
C GLN A 63 -8.54 -15.21 0.71
N GLY A 64 -7.82 -16.17 0.12
CA GLY A 64 -8.41 -17.13 -0.81
C GLY A 64 -8.67 -16.51 -2.19
N GLY A 65 -9.67 -17.02 -2.91
CA GLY A 65 -9.88 -16.67 -4.30
C GLY A 65 -8.84 -17.30 -5.23
N GLY A 66 -8.77 -16.87 -6.48
CA GLY A 66 -7.87 -17.45 -7.48
C GLY A 66 -6.80 -16.47 -7.97
N PHE A 67 -5.62 -17.01 -8.31
CA PHE A 67 -4.62 -16.24 -9.04
C PHE A 67 -5.05 -16.11 -10.51
N GLY A 68 -5.48 -14.91 -10.93
CA GLY A 68 -5.94 -14.62 -12.30
C GLY A 68 -4.78 -14.44 -13.25
N GLY A 69 -4.22 -13.24 -13.34
CA GLY A 69 -3.11 -12.97 -14.24
C GLY A 69 -2.34 -11.70 -13.88
N ILE A 70 -1.10 -11.61 -14.39
CA ILE A 70 -0.27 -10.40 -14.27
C ILE A 70 0.04 -9.84 -15.65
N SER A 71 0.26 -10.71 -16.62
CA SER A 71 0.77 -10.36 -17.93
C SER A 71 -0.33 -10.32 -19.00
N ARG A 72 -0.20 -9.41 -19.96
CA ARG A 72 -1.05 -9.34 -21.16
C ARG A 72 -0.16 -9.17 -22.38
N PRO A 73 -0.39 -9.92 -23.49
CA PRO A 73 0.38 -9.76 -24.72
C PRO A 73 0.30 -8.34 -25.27
N CYS A 74 1.38 -7.88 -25.91
CA CYS A 74 1.48 -6.50 -26.43
C CYS A 74 0.38 -6.15 -27.44
N GLY A 75 0.01 -7.09 -28.30
CA GLY A 75 -1.04 -6.90 -29.32
C GLY A 75 -2.48 -7.02 -28.79
N ALA A 76 -2.69 -7.35 -27.51
CA ALA A 76 -4.02 -7.58 -26.97
C ALA A 76 -4.65 -6.30 -26.39
N GLY A 77 -5.77 -5.84 -26.97
CA GLY A 77 -6.56 -4.72 -26.45
C GLY A 77 -5.80 -3.39 -26.36
N GLY A 78 -6.39 -2.41 -25.66
CA GLY A 78 -5.81 -1.08 -25.45
C GLY A 78 -4.66 -1.04 -24.44
N THR A 79 -4.36 0.18 -23.95
CA THR A 79 -3.37 0.46 -22.90
C THR A 79 -3.70 -0.29 -21.60
N SER A 80 -2.68 -0.85 -20.95
CA SER A 80 -2.88 -1.62 -19.70
C SER A 80 -1.55 -1.88 -18.98
N GLU A 81 -1.55 -1.75 -17.67
CA GLU A 81 -0.41 -2.05 -16.80
C GLU A 81 -0.03 -3.54 -16.79
N HIS A 82 -0.95 -4.42 -17.20
CA HIS A 82 -0.64 -5.82 -17.50
C HIS A 82 0.42 -5.99 -18.61
N LYS A 83 0.45 -5.06 -19.58
CA LYS A 83 1.48 -5.03 -20.62
C LYS A 83 2.85 -4.55 -20.13
N GLU A 84 2.89 -4.01 -18.91
CA GLU A 84 4.15 -3.71 -18.20
C GLU A 84 4.42 -4.71 -17.06
N GLY A 85 3.58 -5.75 -16.89
CA GLY A 85 3.73 -6.78 -15.87
C GLY A 85 3.57 -6.27 -14.43
N ARG A 86 2.91 -5.11 -14.22
CA ARG A 86 2.71 -4.47 -12.92
C ARG A 86 1.24 -4.35 -12.50
N ALA A 87 0.35 -5.13 -13.10
CA ALA A 87 -1.00 -5.31 -12.63
C ALA A 87 -1.23 -6.77 -12.22
N PHE A 88 -2.26 -7.00 -11.42
CA PHE A 88 -2.67 -8.33 -10.98
C PHE A 88 -4.20 -8.43 -10.97
N ASP A 89 -4.73 -9.46 -11.60
CA ASP A 89 -6.13 -9.82 -11.53
C ASP A 89 -6.34 -10.89 -10.47
N TRP A 90 -7.04 -10.54 -9.41
CA TRP A 90 -7.48 -11.49 -8.39
C TRP A 90 -8.83 -12.08 -8.80
N ARG A 91 -8.86 -13.36 -9.11
CA ARG A 91 -10.07 -14.04 -9.57
C ARG A 91 -11.10 -14.16 -8.46
N LEU A 92 -12.15 -13.38 -8.56
CA LEU A 92 -13.32 -13.32 -7.69
C LEU A 92 -14.57 -13.18 -8.55
N ASP A 93 -15.73 -13.60 -8.05
CA ASP A 93 -17.03 -13.38 -8.69
C ASP A 93 -17.92 -12.44 -7.86
N ALA A 94 -18.22 -11.27 -8.39
CA ALA A 94 -19.07 -10.28 -7.72
C ALA A 94 -20.53 -10.76 -7.52
N THR A 95 -20.95 -11.84 -8.15
CA THR A 95 -22.27 -12.43 -7.91
C THR A 95 -22.31 -13.29 -6.65
N THR A 96 -21.16 -13.80 -6.15
CA THR A 96 -21.11 -14.61 -4.95
C THR A 96 -20.92 -13.77 -3.70
N LYS A 97 -21.59 -14.12 -2.63
CA LYS A 97 -21.46 -13.42 -1.32
C LYS A 97 -20.05 -13.54 -0.76
N ALA A 98 -19.47 -14.73 -0.84
CA ALA A 98 -18.13 -15.00 -0.31
C ALA A 98 -17.06 -14.12 -0.98
N ASP A 99 -17.10 -13.95 -2.30
CA ASP A 99 -16.10 -13.15 -3.02
C ASP A 99 -16.30 -11.64 -2.80
N ARG A 100 -17.56 -11.19 -2.69
CA ARG A 100 -17.81 -9.80 -2.26
C ARG A 100 -17.26 -9.52 -0.86
N GLN A 101 -17.37 -10.47 0.08
CA GLN A 101 -16.79 -10.33 1.41
C GLN A 101 -15.26 -10.31 1.38
N ARG A 102 -14.60 -11.16 0.56
CA ARG A 102 -13.14 -11.14 0.36
C ARG A 102 -12.67 -9.80 -0.19
N ALA A 103 -13.33 -9.29 -1.23
CA ALA A 103 -13.01 -7.99 -1.81
C ALA A 103 -13.19 -6.85 -0.80
N ALA A 104 -14.29 -6.84 -0.04
CA ALA A 104 -14.54 -5.84 1.00
C ALA A 104 -13.49 -5.89 2.11
N ALA A 105 -13.10 -7.09 2.57
CA ALA A 105 -12.06 -7.27 3.57
C ALA A 105 -10.69 -6.76 3.08
N PHE A 106 -10.35 -7.02 1.83
CA PHE A 106 -9.11 -6.52 1.22
C PHE A 106 -9.13 -4.99 1.10
N LEU A 107 -10.20 -4.39 0.56
CA LEU A 107 -10.35 -2.94 0.45
C LEU A 107 -10.25 -2.26 1.83
N ALA A 108 -10.93 -2.79 2.84
CA ALA A 108 -10.84 -2.29 4.20
C ALA A 108 -9.42 -2.41 4.78
N LEU A 109 -8.72 -3.52 4.50
CA LEU A 109 -7.37 -3.76 4.98
C LEU A 109 -6.35 -2.78 4.39
N VAL A 110 -6.41 -2.52 3.09
CA VAL A 110 -5.41 -1.67 2.42
C VAL A 110 -5.66 -0.19 2.65
N ARG A 111 -6.91 0.20 2.92
CA ARG A 111 -7.34 1.58 3.19
C ARG A 111 -7.31 1.95 4.68
N ARG A 112 -6.88 1.04 5.54
CA ARG A 112 -6.80 1.33 6.98
C ARG A 112 -5.72 2.36 7.29
N THR A 113 -6.05 3.31 8.15
CA THR A 113 -5.06 4.19 8.81
C THR A 113 -4.20 3.34 9.75
N ASP A 114 -2.89 3.54 9.73
CA ASP A 114 -1.97 2.85 10.63
C ASP A 114 -1.87 3.57 12.00
N GLN A 115 -1.08 3.01 12.92
CA GLN A 115 -0.91 3.57 14.26
C GLN A 115 -0.20 4.93 14.28
N ALA A 116 0.54 5.27 13.23
CA ALA A 116 1.19 6.57 13.07
C ALA A 116 0.27 7.63 12.45
N GLY A 117 -1.00 7.29 12.16
CA GLY A 117 -1.98 8.20 11.56
C GLY A 117 -1.94 8.28 10.04
N ASN A 118 -1.13 7.44 9.39
CA ASN A 118 -1.06 7.43 7.92
C ASN A 118 -2.32 6.79 7.34
N THR A 119 -3.10 7.55 6.58
CA THR A 119 -4.27 7.04 5.84
C THR A 119 -3.83 6.12 4.70
N ASP A 120 -4.65 5.11 4.38
CA ASP A 120 -4.42 4.13 3.32
C ASP A 120 -3.03 3.47 3.37
N ALA A 121 -2.49 3.35 4.58
CA ALA A 121 -1.09 3.04 4.82
C ALA A 121 -0.60 1.79 4.09
N ARG A 122 -1.41 0.74 4.07
CA ARG A 122 -1.01 -0.50 3.41
C ARG A 122 -1.05 -0.39 1.89
N ALA A 123 -2.05 0.30 1.32
CA ALA A 123 -2.12 0.53 -0.12
C ALA A 123 -0.91 1.33 -0.60
N ARG A 124 -0.53 2.38 0.13
CA ARG A 124 0.64 3.22 -0.16
C ARG A 124 1.93 2.42 -0.05
N ARG A 125 2.15 1.68 1.04
CA ARG A 125 3.32 0.79 1.21
C ARG A 125 3.42 -0.29 0.15
N MET A 126 2.31 -0.83 -0.34
CA MET A 126 2.28 -1.78 -1.46
C MET A 126 2.53 -1.13 -2.82
N GLY A 127 2.51 0.19 -2.91
CA GLY A 127 2.58 0.94 -4.15
C GLY A 127 1.37 0.69 -5.05
N ILE A 128 0.18 0.47 -4.46
CA ILE A 128 -1.06 0.33 -5.23
C ILE A 128 -1.38 1.69 -5.86
N MET A 129 -1.55 1.69 -7.18
CA MET A 129 -1.90 2.87 -7.94
C MET A 129 -3.43 3.01 -8.06
N TYR A 130 -4.12 1.91 -8.37
CA TYR A 130 -5.58 1.84 -8.31
C TYR A 130 -6.08 0.40 -8.21
N ILE A 131 -7.34 0.27 -7.78
CA ILE A 131 -8.08 -0.98 -7.70
C ILE A 131 -9.38 -0.78 -8.46
N ILE A 132 -9.80 -1.78 -9.27
CA ILE A 132 -11.13 -1.78 -9.90
C ILE A 132 -11.86 -3.06 -9.50
N TRP A 133 -13.09 -2.90 -9.01
CA TRP A 133 -13.94 -4.02 -8.61
C TRP A 133 -15.41 -3.68 -8.72
N ASN A 134 -16.17 -4.56 -9.40
CA ASN A 134 -17.63 -4.55 -9.46
C ASN A 134 -18.20 -3.17 -9.75
N ASP A 135 -17.83 -2.62 -10.92
CA ASP A 135 -18.24 -1.30 -11.42
C ASP A 135 -17.73 -0.08 -10.65
N HIS A 136 -16.72 -0.25 -9.79
CA HIS A 136 -16.13 0.84 -9.02
C HIS A 136 -14.61 0.85 -9.13
N MET A 137 -14.04 2.04 -9.02
CA MET A 137 -12.61 2.31 -8.97
C MET A 137 -12.24 2.95 -7.63
N TYR A 138 -11.04 2.67 -7.17
CA TYR A 138 -10.40 3.24 -5.98
C TYR A 138 -8.99 3.65 -6.39
N ALA A 139 -8.73 4.95 -6.52
CA ALA A 139 -7.49 5.47 -7.07
C ALA A 139 -6.63 6.15 -6.00
N ALA A 140 -5.31 5.92 -6.00
CA ALA A 140 -4.40 6.54 -5.06
C ALA A 140 -4.39 8.07 -5.18
N TRP A 141 -4.42 8.60 -6.39
CA TRP A 141 -4.45 10.06 -6.62
C TRP A 141 -5.73 10.76 -6.15
N ASP A 142 -6.71 9.99 -5.72
CA ASP A 142 -7.98 10.46 -5.16
C ASP A 142 -8.22 9.85 -3.76
N GLY A 143 -7.16 9.56 -3.01
CA GLY A 143 -7.24 9.03 -1.65
C GLY A 143 -8.02 7.71 -1.55
N PHE A 144 -8.03 6.90 -2.60
CA PHE A 144 -8.79 5.65 -2.69
C PHE A 144 -10.30 5.81 -2.41
N GLU A 145 -10.88 6.99 -2.69
CA GLU A 145 -12.32 7.17 -2.63
C GLU A 145 -13.01 6.22 -3.62
N ARG A 146 -14.26 5.86 -3.30
CA ARG A 146 -15.03 4.94 -4.14
C ARG A 146 -15.74 5.71 -5.24
N GLU A 147 -15.31 5.51 -6.47
CA GLU A 147 -15.91 6.12 -7.65
C GLU A 147 -16.58 5.09 -8.57
N ASP A 148 -17.54 5.55 -9.35
CA ASP A 148 -18.16 4.75 -10.41
C ASP A 148 -17.15 4.49 -11.52
N TYR A 149 -17.04 3.24 -11.95
CA TYR A 149 -16.18 2.84 -13.06
C TYR A 149 -16.99 2.42 -14.29
N LEU A 150 -16.58 2.94 -15.45
CA LEU A 150 -17.03 2.49 -16.76
C LEU A 150 -15.80 2.31 -17.64
N SER A 151 -15.57 1.08 -18.13
CA SER A 151 -14.48 0.81 -19.06
C SER A 151 -14.61 1.67 -20.32
N SER A 152 -13.50 2.23 -20.81
CA SER A 152 -13.45 3.01 -22.05
C SER A 152 -13.91 2.22 -23.29
N SER A 153 -13.90 0.90 -23.21
CA SER A 153 -14.43 0.01 -24.27
C SER A 153 -15.95 -0.10 -24.28
N CYS A 154 -16.64 0.52 -23.32
CA CYS A 154 -18.08 0.39 -23.13
C CYS A 154 -18.82 1.72 -23.23
N LYS A 155 -19.98 1.71 -23.91
CA LYS A 155 -20.87 2.88 -23.94
C LYS A 155 -21.71 3.03 -22.66
N THR A 156 -22.13 1.92 -22.07
CA THR A 156 -22.92 1.88 -20.83
C THR A 156 -22.62 0.60 -20.06
N LYS A 157 -22.85 0.60 -18.73
CA LYS A 157 -22.69 -0.60 -17.87
C LYS A 157 -23.52 -1.79 -18.37
N LYS A 158 -24.74 -1.55 -18.89
CA LYS A 158 -25.64 -2.62 -19.41
C LYS A 158 -25.08 -3.33 -20.64
N LYS A 159 -24.29 -2.65 -21.48
CA LYS A 159 -23.68 -3.20 -22.70
C LYS A 159 -22.25 -3.70 -22.50
N CYS A 160 -21.72 -3.61 -21.29
CA CYS A 160 -20.40 -4.09 -20.93
C CYS A 160 -20.41 -5.57 -20.55
N SER A 161 -19.37 -6.29 -20.97
CA SER A 161 -19.12 -7.64 -20.47
C SER A 161 -18.85 -7.66 -18.96
N LYS A 162 -19.02 -8.81 -18.32
CA LYS A 162 -18.69 -9.04 -16.91
C LYS A 162 -17.22 -8.68 -16.62
N THR A 163 -16.31 -9.04 -17.51
CA THR A 163 -14.88 -8.76 -17.43
C THR A 163 -14.57 -7.26 -17.53
N ALA A 164 -15.16 -6.55 -18.50
CA ALA A 164 -14.94 -5.11 -18.64
C ALA A 164 -15.51 -4.29 -17.46
N ARG A 165 -16.44 -4.87 -16.71
CA ARG A 165 -17.02 -4.32 -15.47
C ARG A 165 -16.25 -4.77 -14.22
N HIS A 166 -15.18 -5.55 -14.36
CA HIS A 166 -14.43 -6.12 -13.23
C HIS A 166 -15.34 -6.84 -12.22
N ARG A 167 -16.25 -7.69 -12.73
CA ARG A 167 -17.19 -8.46 -11.93
C ARG A 167 -16.82 -9.93 -11.79
N ASP A 168 -15.85 -10.40 -12.57
CA ASP A 168 -15.26 -11.74 -12.53
C ASP A 168 -13.81 -11.76 -12.00
N HIS A 169 -13.26 -10.58 -11.69
CA HIS A 169 -11.98 -10.40 -11.05
C HIS A 169 -11.90 -9.02 -10.38
N LEU A 170 -11.07 -8.90 -9.34
CA LEU A 170 -10.66 -7.63 -8.78
C LEU A 170 -9.29 -7.29 -9.38
N HIS A 171 -9.21 -6.18 -10.10
CA HIS A 171 -7.99 -5.69 -10.74
C HIS A 171 -7.20 -4.78 -9.79
N ILE A 172 -5.89 -4.96 -9.72
CA ILE A 172 -4.96 -4.12 -8.96
C ILE A 172 -3.84 -3.68 -9.88
N SER A 173 -3.68 -2.38 -10.10
CA SER A 173 -2.52 -1.80 -10.76
C SER A 173 -1.53 -1.23 -9.75
N LEU A 174 -0.24 -1.50 -9.94
CA LEU A 174 0.84 -0.97 -9.12
C LEU A 174 1.54 0.18 -9.82
N SER A 175 2.04 1.13 -9.03
CA SER A 175 3.03 2.11 -9.46
C SER A 175 4.28 1.40 -10.00
N ARG A 176 5.15 2.10 -10.72
CA ARG A 176 6.40 1.51 -11.18
C ARG A 176 7.29 1.01 -10.04
N PRO A 177 7.49 1.74 -8.92
CA PRO A 177 8.17 1.21 -7.75
C PRO A 177 7.48 -0.01 -7.15
N GLY A 178 6.15 0.04 -6.91
CA GLY A 178 5.37 -1.08 -6.40
C GLY A 178 5.48 -2.32 -7.29
N GLY A 179 5.39 -2.15 -8.61
CA GLY A 179 5.59 -3.25 -9.57
C GLY A 179 6.96 -3.91 -9.45
N ARG A 180 8.02 -3.16 -9.21
CA ARG A 180 9.38 -3.68 -9.00
C ARG A 180 9.60 -4.31 -7.63
N GLY A 181 8.70 -4.13 -6.68
CA GLY A 181 8.89 -4.53 -5.29
C GLY A 181 9.90 -3.62 -4.57
N ALA A 182 9.87 -2.32 -4.86
CA ALA A 182 10.80 -1.31 -4.35
C ALA A 182 10.10 -0.28 -3.45
N THR A 183 9.02 -0.66 -2.80
CA THR A 183 8.32 0.11 -1.79
C THR A 183 8.46 -0.58 -0.41
N SER A 184 8.10 0.11 0.65
CA SER A 184 8.35 -0.35 2.04
C SER A 184 7.60 -1.62 2.45
N TRP A 185 6.68 -2.11 1.64
CA TRP A 185 5.96 -3.37 1.89
C TRP A 185 6.75 -4.61 1.46
N TYR A 186 7.65 -4.50 0.50
CA TYR A 186 8.40 -5.62 -0.07
C TYR A 186 9.75 -5.78 0.65
#